data_7eb6d75a3dac0c0f48fb9d6d5219a3b8
#
_entry.id   7eb6d75a3dac0c0f48fb9d6d5219a3b8
#
_cell.length_a   1.000
_cell.length_b   1.000
_cell.length_c   1.000
_cell.angle_alpha   90.00
_cell.angle_beta   90.00
_cell.angle_gamma   90.00
#
_symmetry.space_group_name_H-M   'P 1'
#
loop_
_entity.id
_entity.type
_entity.pdbx_description
1 polymer ?
#
loop_
_entity_poly.entity_id
_entity_poly.type
_entity_poly.pdbx_seq_one_letter_code
_entity_poly.pdbx_strand_id
1 'polypeptide(L)'
;MDPVALVERYYDALDTHEYDALEDLLAPEFVQRRPDRRFEGREAFVEFMREGRPNKRTRHDLEDALADGGNVAVRGRVVDEESGSALFEFADFFEFGDERIARLETYSR
;
A
#
# COMPACT_ATOMS: atom_id res chain seq x y z
N MET A 1 -17.54 -1.13 8.15
CA MET A 1 -16.22 -1.21 7.48
C MET A 1 -15.18 -1.77 8.45
N ASP A 2 -14.34 -2.66 7.96
CA ASP A 2 -13.20 -3.17 8.72
C ASP A 2 -11.91 -2.59 8.11
N PRO A 3 -11.30 -1.57 8.72
CA PRO A 3 -10.11 -0.92 8.16
C PRO A 3 -8.93 -1.87 7.95
N VAL A 4 -8.70 -2.79 8.89
CA VAL A 4 -7.59 -3.75 8.76
C VAL A 4 -7.82 -4.67 7.56
N ALA A 5 -9.04 -5.15 7.36
CA ALA A 5 -9.36 -6.00 6.23
C ALA A 5 -9.17 -5.26 4.90
N LEU A 6 -9.53 -3.97 4.83
CA LEU A 6 -9.31 -3.17 3.64
C LEU A 6 -7.83 -2.97 3.34
N VAL A 7 -7.03 -2.77 4.37
CA VAL A 7 -5.58 -2.64 4.22
C VAL A 7 -4.95 -3.96 3.75
N GLU A 8 -5.40 -5.08 4.29
CA GLU A 8 -4.93 -6.39 3.81
C GLU A 8 -5.26 -6.59 2.33
N ARG A 9 -6.45 -6.19 1.91
CA ARG A 9 -6.84 -6.25 0.49
C ARG A 9 -5.98 -5.34 -0.39
N TYR A 10 -5.57 -4.20 0.15
CA TYR A 10 -4.66 -3.29 -0.55
C TYR A 10 -3.33 -3.98 -0.88
N TYR A 11 -2.71 -4.65 0.10
CA TYR A 11 -1.46 -5.35 -0.14
C TYR A 11 -1.65 -6.54 -1.09
N ASP A 12 -2.75 -7.28 -0.92
CA ASP A 12 -3.05 -8.40 -1.83
C ASP A 12 -3.20 -7.92 -3.27
N ALA A 13 -3.90 -6.83 -3.49
CA ALA A 13 -4.09 -6.26 -4.82
C ALA A 13 -2.76 -5.84 -5.45
N LEU A 14 -1.87 -5.25 -4.67
CA LEU A 14 -0.52 -4.91 -5.14
C LEU A 14 0.27 -6.17 -5.49
N ASP A 15 0.26 -7.15 -4.61
CA ASP A 15 1.07 -8.36 -4.76
C ASP A 15 0.59 -9.26 -5.89
N THR A 16 -0.70 -9.27 -6.17
CA THR A 16 -1.28 -10.09 -7.24
C THR A 16 -1.53 -9.30 -8.52
N HIS A 17 -1.12 -8.03 -8.57
CA HIS A 17 -1.25 -7.16 -9.74
C HIS A 17 -2.70 -6.95 -10.17
N GLU A 18 -3.61 -6.85 -9.20
CA GLU A 18 -5.02 -6.58 -9.44
C GLU A 18 -5.28 -5.08 -9.32
N TYR A 19 -4.91 -4.35 -10.37
CA TYR A 19 -4.92 -2.87 -10.32
C TYR A 19 -6.32 -2.27 -10.32
N ASP A 20 -7.29 -2.93 -10.92
CA ASP A 20 -8.67 -2.46 -10.86
C ASP A 20 -9.21 -2.56 -9.43
N ALA A 21 -8.90 -3.66 -8.74
CA ALA A 21 -9.26 -3.82 -7.34
C ALA A 21 -8.55 -2.79 -6.45
N LEU A 22 -7.27 -2.53 -6.73
CA LEU A 22 -6.50 -1.51 -6.02
C LEU A 22 -7.17 -0.14 -6.18
N GLU A 23 -7.55 0.22 -7.40
CA GLU A 23 -8.19 1.49 -7.67
C GLU A 23 -9.48 1.66 -6.85
N ASP A 24 -10.27 0.60 -6.76
CA ASP A 24 -11.55 0.63 -6.01
C ASP A 24 -11.36 0.83 -4.51
N LEU A 25 -10.22 0.47 -3.97
CA LEU A 25 -9.92 0.64 -2.55
C LEU A 25 -9.49 2.05 -2.19
N LEU A 26 -9.10 2.85 -3.17
CA LEU A 26 -8.54 4.19 -2.96
C LEU A 26 -9.56 5.28 -3.27
N ALA A 27 -9.55 6.34 -2.46
CA ALA A 27 -10.33 7.53 -2.74
C ALA A 27 -9.77 8.23 -3.98
N PRO A 28 -10.62 8.93 -4.78
CA PRO A 28 -10.12 9.63 -5.98
C PRO A 28 -8.99 10.62 -5.69
N GLU A 29 -9.04 11.29 -4.54
CA GLU A 29 -8.03 12.26 -4.11
C GLU A 29 -6.90 11.65 -3.29
N PHE A 30 -6.76 10.33 -3.31
CA PHE A 30 -5.72 9.61 -2.58
C PHE A 30 -4.33 10.22 -2.76
N VAL A 31 -3.57 10.27 -1.66
CA VAL A 31 -2.19 10.76 -1.66
C VAL A 31 -1.31 9.75 -0.94
N GLN A 32 -0.16 9.43 -1.54
CA GLN A 32 0.89 8.69 -0.84
C GLN A 32 2.13 9.55 -0.72
N ARG A 33 2.69 9.62 0.50
CA ARG A 33 4.02 10.19 0.75
C ARG A 33 4.99 9.06 1.02
N ARG A 34 6.10 9.07 0.32
CA ARG A 34 7.21 8.11 0.48
C ARG A 34 8.50 8.89 0.72
N PRO A 35 9.56 8.24 1.22
CA PRO A 35 10.84 8.93 1.38
C PRO A 35 11.40 9.51 0.09
N ASP A 36 11.15 8.86 -1.05
CA ASP A 36 11.73 9.23 -2.34
C ASP A 36 10.79 10.04 -3.23
N ARG A 37 9.47 10.02 -2.97
CA ARG A 37 8.50 10.69 -3.84
C ARG A 37 7.12 10.82 -3.20
N ARG A 38 6.24 11.53 -3.90
CA ARG A 38 4.86 11.72 -3.49
C ARG A 38 3.96 11.50 -4.69
N PHE A 39 2.85 10.79 -4.48
CA PHE A 39 1.81 10.63 -5.49
C PHE A 39 0.58 11.41 -5.06
N GLU A 40 0.07 12.27 -5.94
CA GLU A 40 -1.15 13.00 -5.71
C GLU A 40 -2.21 12.52 -6.67
N GLY A 41 -3.28 11.95 -6.11
CA GLY A 41 -4.38 11.37 -6.88
C GLY A 41 -4.21 9.87 -7.08
N ARG A 42 -5.36 9.19 -7.06
CA ARG A 42 -5.44 7.75 -7.23
C ARG A 42 -4.86 7.29 -8.56
N GLU A 43 -5.15 8.03 -9.63
CA GLU A 43 -4.68 7.67 -10.97
C GLU A 43 -3.16 7.62 -11.08
N ALA A 44 -2.49 8.63 -10.53
CA ALA A 44 -1.03 8.68 -10.58
C ALA A 44 -0.40 7.51 -9.83
N PHE A 45 -0.96 7.17 -8.69
CA PHE A 45 -0.46 6.06 -7.88
C PHE A 45 -0.67 4.71 -8.58
N VAL A 46 -1.89 4.45 -9.06
CA VAL A 46 -2.21 3.18 -9.70
C VAL A 46 -1.41 3.00 -10.99
N GLU A 47 -1.26 4.08 -11.76
CA GLU A 47 -0.45 4.03 -12.98
C GLU A 47 1.01 3.68 -12.68
N PHE A 48 1.58 4.28 -11.64
CA PHE A 48 2.95 3.95 -11.24
C PHE A 48 3.06 2.47 -10.82
N MET A 49 2.10 1.97 -10.06
CA MET A 49 2.13 0.57 -9.62
C MET A 49 2.02 -0.38 -10.80
N ARG A 50 1.24 -0.02 -11.81
CA ARG A 50 1.06 -0.84 -13.02
C ARG A 50 2.25 -0.76 -13.96
N GLU A 51 2.75 0.44 -14.25
CA GLU A 51 3.70 0.68 -15.34
C GLU A 51 5.09 1.11 -14.91
N GLY A 52 5.22 1.72 -13.74
CA GLY A 52 6.47 2.39 -13.35
C GLY A 52 7.34 1.70 -12.33
N ARG A 53 6.85 0.66 -11.68
CA ARG A 53 7.66 -0.02 -10.65
C ARG A 53 8.82 -0.79 -11.27
N PRO A 54 10.05 -0.62 -10.75
CA PRO A 54 11.22 -1.34 -11.28
C PRO A 54 11.12 -2.85 -11.10
N ASN A 55 10.56 -3.30 -9.97
CA ASN A 55 10.39 -4.72 -9.69
C ASN A 55 8.95 -4.98 -9.23
N LYS A 56 8.21 -5.74 -10.01
CA LYS A 56 6.82 -6.09 -9.70
C LYS A 56 6.69 -7.50 -9.11
N ARG A 57 7.79 -8.21 -8.97
CA ARG A 57 7.80 -9.56 -8.38
C ARG A 57 8.16 -9.48 -6.92
N THR A 58 7.35 -8.73 -6.18
CA THR A 58 7.54 -8.53 -4.75
C THR A 58 6.28 -8.92 -3.99
N ARG A 59 6.48 -9.22 -2.73
CA ARG A 59 5.39 -9.57 -1.82
C ARG A 59 5.58 -8.77 -0.54
N HIS A 60 4.48 -8.35 0.05
CA HIS A 60 4.49 -7.67 1.34
C HIS A 60 4.23 -8.69 2.44
N ASP A 61 5.21 -8.91 3.31
CA ASP A 61 5.06 -9.74 4.50
C ASP A 61 4.73 -8.81 5.67
N LEU A 62 3.50 -8.89 6.16
CA LEU A 62 3.03 -8.02 7.24
C LEU A 62 3.37 -8.63 8.58
N GLU A 63 3.97 -7.84 9.47
CA GLU A 63 4.31 -8.28 10.82
C GLU A 63 3.26 -7.84 11.83
N ASP A 64 2.83 -6.58 11.76
CA ASP A 64 1.84 -6.02 12.67
C ASP A 64 0.89 -5.10 11.94
N ALA A 65 -0.38 -5.12 12.33
CA ALA A 65 -1.38 -4.18 11.85
C ALA A 65 -2.18 -3.69 13.07
N LEU A 66 -2.17 -2.40 13.30
CA LEU A 66 -2.83 -1.77 14.44
C LEU A 66 -3.85 -0.77 13.94
N ALA A 67 -5.07 -0.83 14.47
CA ALA A 67 -6.14 0.09 14.10
C ALA A 67 -6.51 0.98 15.28
N ASP A 68 -6.74 2.26 14.98
CA ASP A 68 -7.20 3.25 15.96
C ASP A 68 -8.19 4.18 15.27
N GLY A 69 -9.49 3.98 15.55
CA GLY A 69 -10.53 4.72 14.87
C GLY A 69 -10.52 4.41 13.37
N GLY A 70 -10.40 5.45 12.55
CA GLY A 70 -10.36 5.31 11.09
C GLY A 70 -8.95 5.17 10.52
N ASN A 71 -7.95 4.93 11.37
CA ASN A 71 -6.56 4.86 10.95
C ASN A 71 -5.98 3.47 11.18
N VAL A 72 -5.05 3.06 10.31
CA VAL A 72 -4.36 1.78 10.45
C VAL A 72 -2.87 1.99 10.25
N ALA A 73 -2.06 1.42 11.14
CA ALA A 73 -0.62 1.40 10.98
C ALA A 73 -0.18 -0.05 10.76
N VAL A 74 0.68 -0.24 9.77
CA VAL A 74 1.20 -1.57 9.43
C VAL A 74 2.72 -1.49 9.38
N ARG A 75 3.40 -2.50 9.90
CA ARG A 75 4.82 -2.67 9.61
C ARG A 75 5.05 -4.06 9.04
N GLY A 76 6.06 -4.14 8.18
CA GLY A 76 6.39 -5.39 7.54
C GLY A 76 7.65 -5.23 6.72
N ARG A 77 7.82 -6.11 5.77
CA ARG A 77 8.95 -6.07 4.86
C ARG A 77 8.50 -6.45 3.46
N VAL A 78 9.22 -5.92 2.49
CA VAL A 78 9.01 -6.28 1.09
C VAL A 78 10.02 -7.37 0.75
N VAL A 79 9.53 -8.45 0.18
CA VAL A 79 10.33 -9.63 -0.15
C VAL A 79 10.32 -9.84 -1.65
N ASP A 80 11.49 -10.18 -2.20
CA ASP A 80 11.60 -10.57 -3.60
C ASP A 80 11.06 -11.99 -3.75
N GLU A 81 10.04 -12.16 -4.60
CA GLU A 81 9.39 -13.45 -4.78
C GLU A 81 10.32 -14.51 -5.37
N GLU A 82 11.26 -14.10 -6.20
CA GLU A 82 12.16 -15.02 -6.88
C GLU A 82 13.21 -15.60 -5.94
N SER A 83 13.85 -14.75 -5.14
CA SER A 83 14.91 -15.17 -4.24
C SER A 83 14.44 -15.48 -2.82
N GLY A 84 13.29 -14.95 -2.42
CA GLY A 84 12.79 -15.04 -1.06
C GLY A 84 13.50 -14.09 -0.11
N SER A 85 14.37 -13.23 -0.61
CA SER A 85 15.14 -12.31 0.24
C SER A 85 14.37 -11.04 0.53
N ALA A 86 14.49 -10.56 1.77
CA ALA A 86 13.91 -9.27 2.13
C ALA A 86 14.70 -8.15 1.48
N LEU A 87 13.99 -7.25 0.80
CA LEU A 87 14.60 -6.11 0.13
C LEU A 87 14.72 -4.92 1.07
N PHE A 88 13.68 -4.66 1.86
CA PHE A 88 13.67 -3.58 2.85
C PHE A 88 12.48 -3.76 3.79
N GLU A 89 12.54 -3.04 4.91
CA GLU A 89 11.45 -2.98 5.89
C GLU A 89 10.65 -1.71 5.67
N PHE A 90 9.35 -1.74 6.02
CA PHE A 90 8.49 -0.57 5.88
C PHE A 90 7.54 -0.42 7.06
N ALA A 91 7.04 0.81 7.21
CA ALA A 91 5.90 1.11 8.06
C ALA A 91 4.97 2.01 7.26
N ASP A 92 3.72 1.64 7.19
CA ASP A 92 2.67 2.34 6.44
C ASP A 92 1.60 2.84 7.39
N PHE A 93 1.21 4.12 7.24
CA PHE A 93 0.14 4.73 8.02
C PHE A 93 -0.98 5.13 7.07
N PHE A 94 -2.15 4.48 7.25
CA PHE A 94 -3.31 4.65 6.39
C PHE A 94 -4.37 5.49 7.09
N GLU A 95 -4.93 6.49 6.38
CA GLU A 95 -6.09 7.24 6.82
C GLU A 95 -7.24 6.97 5.85
N PHE A 96 -8.42 6.80 6.39
CA PHE A 96 -9.61 6.47 5.61
C PHE A 96 -10.57 7.64 5.52
N GLY A 97 -11.27 7.76 4.38
CA GLY A 97 -12.38 8.67 4.17
C GLY A 97 -13.42 8.00 3.29
N ASP A 98 -14.69 8.02 3.70
CA ASP A 98 -15.80 7.41 2.97
C ASP A 98 -15.53 5.93 2.60
N GLU A 99 -15.03 5.16 3.58
CA GLU A 99 -14.75 3.73 3.46
C GLU A 99 -13.71 3.38 2.38
N ARG A 100 -12.86 4.34 2.03
CA ARG A 100 -11.73 4.14 1.11
C ARG A 100 -10.47 4.70 1.73
N ILE A 101 -9.34 4.21 1.23
CA ILE A 101 -8.05 4.72 1.70
C ILE A 101 -7.83 6.10 1.07
N ALA A 102 -7.76 7.13 1.92
CA ALA A 102 -7.62 8.52 1.46
C ALA A 102 -6.16 8.99 1.49
N ARG A 103 -5.37 8.47 2.40
CA ARG A 103 -3.99 8.89 2.58
C ARG A 103 -3.13 7.74 3.08
N LEU A 104 -1.90 7.71 2.58
CA LEU A 104 -0.90 6.72 2.98
C LEU A 104 0.43 7.40 3.16
N GLU A 105 1.06 7.23 4.33
CA GLU A 105 2.43 7.66 4.55
C GLU A 105 3.30 6.43 4.73
N THR A 106 4.34 6.32 3.93
CA THR A 106 5.23 5.17 3.92
C THR A 106 6.61 5.57 4.38
N TYR A 107 7.15 4.81 5.35
CA TYR A 107 8.52 4.93 5.85
C TYR A 107 9.22 3.62 5.56
N SER A 108 10.49 3.69 5.20
CA SER A 108 11.25 2.47 4.87
C SER A 108 12.69 2.56 5.34
N ARG A 109 13.29 1.40 5.53
CA ARG A 109 14.70 1.33 5.90
C ARG A 109 15.37 0.02 5.43
#